data_85ef54949f57802f136723ac0902d880
#
_entry.id   85ef54949f57802f136723ac0902d880
#
_cell.length_a   1.000
_cell.length_b   1.000
_cell.length_c   1.000
_cell.angle_alpha   90.00
_cell.angle_beta   90.00
_cell.angle_gamma   90.00
#
_symmetry.space_group_name_H-M   'P 1'
#
loop_
_entity.id
_entity.type
_entity.pdbx_description
1 polymer ?
#
loop_
_entity_poly.entity_id
_entity_poly.type
_entity_poly.pdbx_seq_one_letter_code
_entity_poly.pdbx_strand_id
1 'polypeptide(L)'
;MVLADFPPACASVPPAYFEAMFTGNDDPWSFRTRWYETRKRAMTLASLPRARYGHAFEPGCANGELSAALAERCDRLLIADGTQRAVDIARRRVSSLSQVEVMQAWVPDDWPQQMFDLVVISELGYFLSPEALEQLIRKVRGSLRPGATVLACHWRQQIDGCALDGDEVQRRIGYGLGLPSLTRVADADFLLEVWCDDAQSVAQWEQIP
;
A
#
# COMPACT_ATOMS: atom_id res chain seq x y z
N MET A 1 -13.45 10.49 -21.33
CA MET A 1 -13.07 9.10 -21.59
C MET A 1 -14.14 8.24 -20.97
N VAL A 2 -14.96 7.57 -21.79
CA VAL A 2 -16.10 6.76 -21.31
C VAL A 2 -15.48 5.53 -20.66
N LEU A 3 -15.73 5.33 -19.36
CA LEU A 3 -15.41 4.10 -18.63
C LEU A 3 -16.37 3.01 -19.15
N ALA A 4 -15.99 2.37 -20.27
CA ALA A 4 -16.70 1.21 -20.78
C ALA A 4 -16.36 0.02 -19.86
N ASP A 5 -17.41 -0.61 -19.35
CA ASP A 5 -17.42 -1.92 -18.69
C ASP A 5 -16.64 -2.04 -17.37
N PHE A 6 -17.08 -1.31 -16.34
CA PHE A 6 -16.80 -1.75 -14.97
C PHE A 6 -17.54 -3.06 -14.72
N PRO A 7 -16.88 -4.07 -14.10
CA PRO A 7 -17.53 -5.28 -13.68
C PRO A 7 -18.66 -4.97 -12.68
N PRO A 8 -19.60 -5.90 -12.45
CA PRO A 8 -20.62 -5.72 -11.42
C PRO A 8 -19.94 -5.34 -10.09
N ALA A 9 -20.59 -4.49 -9.29
CA ALA A 9 -20.10 -3.88 -8.05
C ALA A 9 -19.52 -4.84 -6.98
N CYS A 10 -19.43 -6.12 -7.25
CA CYS A 10 -18.87 -7.16 -6.40
C CYS A 10 -17.54 -7.75 -6.89
N ALA A 11 -17.04 -7.36 -8.07
CA ALA A 11 -15.79 -7.88 -8.64
C ALA A 11 -14.62 -6.91 -8.45
N SER A 12 -13.40 -7.42 -8.41
CA SER A 12 -12.18 -6.60 -8.45
C SER A 12 -12.08 -5.86 -9.79
N VAL A 13 -11.48 -4.67 -9.77
CA VAL A 13 -11.19 -3.92 -10.99
C VAL A 13 -10.25 -4.73 -11.88
N PRO A 14 -10.58 -4.93 -13.17
CA PRO A 14 -9.84 -5.84 -14.03
C PRO A 14 -8.45 -5.27 -14.40
N PRO A 15 -7.46 -6.15 -14.68
CA PRO A 15 -6.11 -5.75 -15.11
C PRO A 15 -6.08 -4.74 -16.26
N ALA A 16 -6.97 -4.91 -17.24
CA ALA A 16 -7.05 -4.03 -18.42
C ALA A 16 -7.29 -2.55 -18.06
N TYR A 17 -7.96 -2.26 -16.93
CA TYR A 17 -8.14 -0.90 -16.45
C TYR A 17 -6.79 -0.24 -16.12
N PHE A 18 -5.94 -0.93 -15.36
CA PHE A 18 -4.63 -0.41 -14.97
C PHE A 18 -3.67 -0.32 -16.15
N GLU A 19 -3.71 -1.30 -17.06
CA GLU A 19 -2.93 -1.25 -18.30
C GLU A 19 -3.30 -0.03 -19.16
N ALA A 20 -4.61 0.27 -19.27
CA ALA A 20 -5.09 1.46 -19.96
C ALA A 20 -4.62 2.76 -19.30
N MET A 21 -4.62 2.84 -17.96
CA MET A 21 -4.16 4.01 -17.21
C MET A 21 -2.69 4.34 -17.50
N PHE A 22 -1.84 3.34 -17.63
CA PHE A 22 -0.41 3.53 -17.94
C PHE A 22 -0.12 3.67 -19.45
N THR A 23 -1.12 3.57 -20.33
CA THR A 23 -0.93 3.73 -21.76
C THR A 23 -0.65 5.20 -22.08
N GLY A 24 0.58 5.50 -22.53
CA GLY A 24 1.00 6.86 -22.88
C GLY A 24 1.21 7.83 -21.70
N ASN A 25 1.06 7.36 -20.46
CA ASN A 25 1.26 8.18 -19.27
C ASN A 25 1.98 7.38 -18.17
N ASP A 26 3.19 7.81 -17.79
CA ASP A 26 3.99 7.19 -16.74
C ASP A 26 3.61 7.64 -15.32
N ASP A 27 2.65 8.56 -15.18
CA ASP A 27 2.19 9.10 -13.90
C ASP A 27 0.69 9.45 -13.95
N PRO A 28 -0.19 8.46 -14.15
CA PRO A 28 -1.61 8.68 -14.41
C PRO A 28 -2.34 9.42 -13.26
N TRP A 29 -1.86 9.28 -12.04
CA TRP A 29 -2.43 9.95 -10.85
C TRP A 29 -1.67 11.22 -10.44
N SER A 30 -0.59 11.58 -11.17
CA SER A 30 0.26 12.76 -10.88
C SER A 30 0.96 12.68 -9.52
N PHE A 31 1.42 11.50 -9.14
CA PHE A 31 2.13 11.26 -7.88
C PHE A 31 3.38 12.12 -7.70
N ARG A 32 4.02 12.50 -8.83
CA ARG A 32 5.26 13.30 -8.83
C ARG A 32 5.03 14.79 -8.57
N THR A 33 3.87 15.31 -8.95
CA THR A 33 3.68 16.76 -9.07
C THR A 33 2.63 17.36 -8.15
N ARG A 34 1.64 16.59 -7.71
CA ARG A 34 0.60 17.08 -6.83
C ARG A 34 1.11 17.27 -5.41
N TRP A 35 0.83 18.43 -4.82
CA TRP A 35 1.10 18.69 -3.41
C TRP A 35 0.38 17.70 -2.49
N TYR A 36 -0.84 17.34 -2.82
CA TYR A 36 -1.62 16.30 -2.14
C TYR A 36 -0.80 15.01 -1.97
N GLU A 37 -0.21 14.50 -3.05
CA GLU A 37 0.57 13.27 -3.06
C GLU A 37 1.87 13.39 -2.26
N THR A 38 2.53 14.54 -2.37
CA THR A 38 3.74 14.83 -1.58
C THR A 38 3.43 14.86 -0.09
N ARG A 39 2.32 15.53 0.30
CA ARG A 39 1.85 15.60 1.68
C ARG A 39 1.46 14.21 2.21
N LYS A 40 0.68 13.45 1.47
CA LYS A 40 0.25 12.09 1.84
C LYS A 40 1.44 11.16 2.07
N ARG A 41 2.43 11.15 1.17
CA ARG A 41 3.69 10.38 1.36
C ARG A 41 4.44 10.80 2.61
N ALA A 42 4.59 12.09 2.85
CA ALA A 42 5.27 12.58 4.05
C ALA A 42 4.56 12.11 5.33
N MET A 43 3.23 12.16 5.38
CA MET A 43 2.44 11.66 6.51
C MET A 43 2.55 10.14 6.64
N THR A 44 2.56 9.39 5.54
CA THR A 44 2.78 7.94 5.53
C THR A 44 4.11 7.59 6.20
N LEU A 45 5.20 8.21 5.79
CA LEU A 45 6.52 7.96 6.39
C LEU A 45 6.62 8.41 7.85
N ALA A 46 6.02 9.55 8.19
CA ALA A 46 6.04 10.09 9.55
C ALA A 46 5.20 9.24 10.53
N SER A 47 4.20 8.51 10.02
CA SER A 47 3.34 7.64 10.83
C SER A 47 3.99 6.30 11.17
N LEU A 48 5.09 5.92 10.49
CA LEU A 48 5.80 4.67 10.76
C LEU A 48 6.52 4.75 12.12
N PRO A 49 6.20 3.85 13.07
CA PRO A 49 6.72 3.94 14.45
C PRO A 49 8.22 3.65 14.59
N ARG A 50 8.80 2.89 13.66
CA ARG A 50 10.24 2.56 13.71
C ARG A 50 11.04 3.41 12.76
N ALA A 51 12.23 3.81 13.18
CA ALA A 51 13.16 4.55 12.35
C ALA A 51 13.59 3.74 11.11
N ARG A 52 13.70 2.39 11.22
CA ARG A 52 14.15 1.51 10.14
C ARG A 52 13.50 0.12 10.23
N TYR A 53 13.29 -0.51 9.08
CA TYR A 53 12.74 -1.85 8.92
C TYR A 53 13.73 -2.75 8.18
N GLY A 54 13.83 -4.01 8.62
CA GLY A 54 14.74 -5.00 8.01
C GLY A 54 14.25 -5.50 6.67
N HIS A 55 12.95 -5.80 6.55
CA HIS A 55 12.36 -6.28 5.29
C HIS A 55 10.92 -5.81 5.13
N ALA A 56 10.70 -4.90 4.20
CA ALA A 56 9.40 -4.30 3.91
C ALA A 56 8.80 -4.82 2.61
N PHE A 57 7.46 -4.77 2.50
CA PHE A 57 6.72 -5.06 1.28
C PHE A 57 5.68 -3.97 0.98
N GLU A 58 5.66 -3.50 -0.27
CA GLU A 58 4.68 -2.56 -0.82
C GLU A 58 4.01 -3.18 -2.05
N PRO A 59 2.81 -3.78 -1.93
CA PRO A 59 1.99 -4.17 -3.07
C PRO A 59 1.28 -2.97 -3.70
N GLY A 60 1.17 -2.94 -5.03
CA GLY A 60 0.55 -1.86 -5.77
C GLY A 60 1.42 -0.61 -5.85
N CYS A 61 2.73 -0.78 -6.13
CA CYS A 61 3.71 0.31 -6.08
C CYS A 61 3.57 1.36 -7.21
N ALA A 62 2.75 1.11 -8.21
CA ALA A 62 2.51 1.99 -9.36
C ALA A 62 3.84 2.47 -10.00
N ASN A 63 4.09 3.79 -10.02
CA ASN A 63 5.32 4.37 -10.58
C ASN A 63 6.51 4.42 -9.61
N GLY A 64 6.38 3.87 -8.38
CA GLY A 64 7.45 3.76 -7.39
C GLY A 64 7.78 5.05 -6.60
N GLU A 65 6.91 6.05 -6.61
CA GLU A 65 7.18 7.31 -5.87
C GLU A 65 7.12 7.13 -4.35
N LEU A 66 6.18 6.32 -3.83
CA LEU A 66 6.16 5.97 -2.42
C LEU A 66 7.30 5.01 -2.08
N SER A 67 7.56 4.04 -2.96
CA SER A 67 8.64 3.06 -2.81
C SER A 67 10.00 3.72 -2.63
N ALA A 68 10.32 4.73 -3.44
CA ALA A 68 11.59 5.45 -3.35
C ALA A 68 11.77 6.15 -1.99
N ALA A 69 10.69 6.68 -1.42
CA ALA A 69 10.72 7.31 -0.11
C ALA A 69 10.78 6.27 1.03
N LEU A 70 10.07 5.13 0.90
CA LEU A 70 10.12 4.02 1.85
C LEU A 70 11.51 3.36 1.90
N ALA A 71 12.20 3.31 0.77
CA ALA A 71 13.53 2.70 0.67
C ALA A 71 14.56 3.33 1.62
N GLU A 72 14.43 4.62 1.94
CA GLU A 72 15.29 5.31 2.92
C GLU A 72 15.11 4.75 4.34
N ARG A 73 13.99 4.08 4.60
CA ARG A 73 13.57 3.51 5.89
C ARG A 73 13.70 1.98 5.94
N CYS A 74 14.28 1.33 4.91
CA CYS A 74 14.34 -0.12 4.80
C CYS A 74 15.75 -0.61 4.49
N ASP A 75 16.13 -1.77 5.07
CA ASP A 75 17.33 -2.52 4.68
C ASP A 75 17.06 -3.31 3.40
N ARG A 76 15.84 -3.83 3.26
CA ARG A 76 15.33 -4.48 2.06
C ARG A 76 13.89 -4.06 1.84
N LEU A 77 13.55 -3.70 0.63
CA LEU A 77 12.18 -3.35 0.23
C LEU A 77 11.81 -4.14 -1.02
N LEU A 78 10.81 -5.01 -0.91
CA LEU A 78 10.16 -5.62 -2.04
C LEU A 78 8.98 -4.73 -2.45
N ILE A 79 8.87 -4.40 -3.72
CA ILE A 79 7.73 -3.69 -4.27
C ILE A 79 7.11 -4.47 -5.43
N ALA A 80 5.81 -4.39 -5.59
CA ALA A 80 5.10 -5.14 -6.61
C ALA A 80 4.00 -4.32 -7.28
N ASP A 81 3.79 -4.56 -8.57
CA ASP A 81 2.60 -4.12 -9.30
C ASP A 81 2.15 -5.19 -10.29
N GLY A 82 0.86 -5.23 -10.61
CA GLY A 82 0.33 -6.20 -11.57
C GLY A 82 0.69 -5.86 -13.01
N THR A 83 0.72 -4.57 -13.36
CA THR A 83 0.99 -4.16 -14.74
C THR A 83 2.48 -4.13 -15.05
N GLN A 84 2.88 -4.76 -16.15
CA GLN A 84 4.29 -4.73 -16.59
C GLN A 84 4.79 -3.29 -16.80
N ARG A 85 3.93 -2.42 -17.31
CA ARG A 85 4.30 -1.01 -17.53
C ARG A 85 4.62 -0.28 -16.23
N ALA A 86 3.81 -0.44 -15.17
CA ALA A 86 4.08 0.13 -13.85
C ALA A 86 5.39 -0.41 -13.28
N VAL A 87 5.61 -1.73 -13.37
CA VAL A 87 6.85 -2.40 -12.96
C VAL A 87 8.07 -1.80 -13.65
N ASP A 88 8.02 -1.56 -14.95
CA ASP A 88 9.14 -0.97 -15.70
C ASP A 88 9.41 0.49 -15.30
N ILE A 89 8.35 1.24 -15.00
CA ILE A 89 8.46 2.62 -14.51
C ILE A 89 9.07 2.62 -13.09
N ALA A 90 8.55 1.78 -12.20
CA ALA A 90 9.05 1.64 -10.84
C ALA A 90 10.53 1.22 -10.83
N ARG A 91 10.93 0.23 -11.66
CA ARG A 91 12.34 -0.17 -11.80
C ARG A 91 13.25 0.99 -12.18
N ARG A 92 12.82 1.82 -13.14
CA ARG A 92 13.60 3.04 -13.50
C ARG A 92 13.67 4.02 -12.33
N ARG A 93 12.55 4.21 -11.61
CA ARG A 93 12.46 5.14 -10.49
C ARG A 93 13.39 4.76 -9.34
N VAL A 94 13.52 3.48 -9.03
CA VAL A 94 14.33 2.97 -7.91
C VAL A 94 15.69 2.40 -8.33
N SER A 95 16.12 2.61 -9.58
CA SER A 95 17.30 1.97 -10.16
C SER A 95 18.62 2.23 -9.42
N SER A 96 18.73 3.33 -8.67
CA SER A 96 19.89 3.67 -7.83
C SER A 96 19.79 3.11 -6.40
N LEU A 97 18.70 2.46 -6.04
CA LEU A 97 18.41 1.98 -4.69
C LEU A 97 18.61 0.46 -4.64
N SER A 98 19.83 0.02 -4.34
CA SER A 98 20.22 -1.40 -4.40
C SER A 98 19.47 -2.32 -3.43
N GLN A 99 18.84 -1.74 -2.37
CA GLN A 99 18.02 -2.45 -1.40
C GLN A 99 16.59 -2.71 -1.89
N VAL A 100 16.18 -2.18 -3.08
CA VAL A 100 14.83 -2.33 -3.60
C VAL A 100 14.78 -3.40 -4.68
N GLU A 101 13.89 -4.37 -4.49
CA GLU A 101 13.55 -5.40 -5.48
C GLU A 101 12.16 -5.11 -6.06
N VAL A 102 12.01 -5.20 -7.39
CA VAL A 102 10.75 -4.94 -8.09
C VAL A 102 10.26 -6.19 -8.77
N MET A 103 9.08 -6.67 -8.41
CA MET A 103 8.44 -7.83 -9.02
C MET A 103 7.14 -7.46 -9.73
N GLN A 104 6.76 -8.24 -10.74
CA GLN A 104 5.40 -8.20 -11.27
C GLN A 104 4.56 -9.19 -10.48
N ALA A 105 3.45 -8.73 -9.90
CA ALA A 105 2.54 -9.57 -9.14
C ALA A 105 1.13 -8.97 -9.05
N TRP A 106 0.12 -9.79 -9.32
CA TRP A 106 -1.28 -9.46 -9.06
C TRP A 106 -1.66 -9.97 -7.66
N VAL A 107 -1.70 -9.07 -6.69
CA VAL A 107 -2.13 -9.41 -5.34
C VAL A 107 -3.68 -9.45 -5.26
N PRO A 108 -4.26 -10.33 -4.45
CA PRO A 108 -3.61 -11.21 -3.47
C PRO A 108 -3.08 -12.55 -4.00
N ASP A 109 -3.32 -12.90 -5.27
CA ASP A 109 -3.04 -14.23 -5.81
C ASP A 109 -1.54 -14.53 -5.85
N ASP A 110 -0.74 -13.60 -6.37
CA ASP A 110 0.73 -13.71 -6.49
C ASP A 110 1.46 -13.19 -5.26
N TRP A 111 0.92 -13.43 -4.05
CA TRP A 111 1.55 -12.97 -2.80
C TRP A 111 2.92 -13.63 -2.58
N PRO A 112 4.00 -12.85 -2.29
CA PRO A 112 5.35 -13.40 -2.12
C PRO A 112 5.44 -14.32 -0.91
N GLN A 113 6.18 -15.44 -1.05
CA GLN A 113 6.43 -16.43 0.01
C GLN A 113 7.59 -15.97 0.91
N GLN A 114 7.45 -14.79 1.51
CA GLN A 114 8.47 -14.16 2.35
C GLN A 114 7.81 -13.61 3.60
N MET A 115 8.63 -13.33 4.63
CA MET A 115 8.17 -12.74 5.89
C MET A 115 8.68 -11.31 6.00
N PHE A 116 7.81 -10.40 6.44
CA PHE A 116 8.05 -8.96 6.48
C PHE A 116 7.91 -8.41 7.89
N ASP A 117 8.66 -7.39 8.23
CA ASP A 117 8.49 -6.58 9.44
C ASP A 117 7.77 -5.25 9.18
N LEU A 118 7.54 -4.92 7.88
CA LEU A 118 6.65 -3.85 7.45
C LEU A 118 5.87 -4.28 6.20
N VAL A 119 4.56 -4.07 6.20
CA VAL A 119 3.72 -4.13 4.99
C VAL A 119 3.00 -2.79 4.84
N VAL A 120 3.11 -2.18 3.64
CA VAL A 120 2.47 -0.89 3.33
C VAL A 120 1.43 -1.09 2.23
N ILE A 121 0.16 -0.89 2.56
CA ILE A 121 -0.98 -1.00 1.64
C ILE A 121 -1.50 0.42 1.36
N SER A 122 -1.12 0.98 0.23
CA SER A 122 -1.52 2.34 -0.14
C SER A 122 -2.32 2.32 -1.43
N GLU A 123 -3.53 2.90 -1.39
CA GLU A 123 -4.40 3.12 -2.56
C GLU A 123 -4.71 1.84 -3.37
N LEU A 124 -4.82 0.70 -2.68
CA LEU A 124 -4.99 -0.62 -3.32
C LEU A 124 -6.33 -1.28 -2.99
N GLY A 125 -6.76 -1.23 -1.74
CA GLY A 125 -7.80 -2.09 -1.21
C GLY A 125 -9.16 -1.92 -1.88
N TYR A 126 -9.53 -0.73 -2.30
CA TYR A 126 -10.82 -0.47 -2.94
C TYR A 126 -10.93 -0.98 -4.40
N PHE A 127 -9.80 -1.31 -5.03
CA PHE A 127 -9.79 -1.96 -6.34
C PHE A 127 -10.08 -3.47 -6.27
N LEU A 128 -10.10 -4.01 -5.07
CA LEU A 128 -10.38 -5.43 -4.82
C LEU A 128 -11.86 -5.66 -4.54
N SER A 129 -12.36 -6.85 -4.92
CA SER A 129 -13.65 -7.30 -4.40
C SER A 129 -13.58 -7.49 -2.89
N PRO A 130 -14.72 -7.51 -2.17
CA PRO A 130 -14.74 -7.82 -0.75
C PRO A 130 -14.00 -9.12 -0.39
N GLU A 131 -14.16 -10.17 -1.19
CA GLU A 131 -13.53 -11.47 -0.99
C GLU A 131 -12.03 -11.43 -1.25
N ALA A 132 -11.59 -10.71 -2.30
CA ALA A 132 -10.18 -10.51 -2.61
C ALA A 132 -9.48 -9.66 -1.54
N LEU A 133 -10.15 -8.65 -0.99
CA LEU A 133 -9.63 -7.86 0.14
C LEU A 133 -9.46 -8.74 1.38
N GLU A 134 -10.41 -9.61 1.70
CA GLU A 134 -10.25 -10.56 2.80
C GLU A 134 -9.11 -11.54 2.57
N GLN A 135 -8.92 -11.99 1.32
CA GLN A 135 -7.77 -12.82 0.96
C GLN A 135 -6.46 -12.06 1.14
N LEU A 136 -6.38 -10.79 0.70
CA LEU A 136 -5.23 -9.92 0.92
C LEU A 136 -4.90 -9.83 2.41
N ILE A 137 -5.88 -9.55 3.25
CA ILE A 137 -5.69 -9.43 4.71
C ILE A 137 -5.13 -10.73 5.31
N ARG A 138 -5.65 -11.90 4.89
CA ARG A 138 -5.10 -13.20 5.33
C ARG A 138 -3.64 -13.39 4.88
N LYS A 139 -3.29 -12.99 3.65
CA LYS A 139 -1.92 -13.05 3.14
C LYS A 139 -0.99 -12.12 3.91
N VAL A 140 -1.42 -10.88 4.19
CA VAL A 140 -0.68 -9.94 5.04
C VAL A 140 -0.39 -10.61 6.39
N ARG A 141 -1.42 -11.02 7.13
CA ARG A 141 -1.24 -11.67 8.45
C ARG A 141 -0.27 -12.84 8.42
N GLY A 142 -0.41 -13.71 7.40
CA GLY A 142 0.44 -14.91 7.26
C GLY A 142 1.89 -14.62 6.90
N SER A 143 2.21 -13.39 6.51
CA SER A 143 3.56 -12.96 6.14
C SER A 143 4.21 -12.00 7.14
N LEU A 144 3.57 -11.73 8.27
CA LEU A 144 4.13 -10.84 9.30
C LEU A 144 5.13 -11.58 10.19
N ARG A 145 6.28 -10.96 10.43
CA ARG A 145 7.19 -11.35 11.51
C ARG A 145 6.65 -10.92 12.86
N PRO A 146 7.06 -11.57 13.96
CA PRO A 146 6.75 -11.06 15.30
C PRO A 146 7.15 -9.58 15.45
N GLY A 147 6.26 -8.77 15.99
CA GLY A 147 6.48 -7.33 16.15
C GLY A 147 6.39 -6.52 14.84
N ALA A 148 5.85 -7.09 13.76
CA ALA A 148 5.71 -6.39 12.49
C ALA A 148 4.71 -5.23 12.55
N THR A 149 4.93 -4.28 11.65
CA THR A 149 4.07 -3.12 11.41
C THR A 149 3.29 -3.30 10.11
N VAL A 150 2.00 -2.97 10.12
CA VAL A 150 1.20 -2.80 8.91
C VAL A 150 0.73 -1.36 8.85
N LEU A 151 0.92 -0.71 7.71
CA LEU A 151 0.37 0.61 7.43
C LEU A 151 -0.58 0.51 6.25
N ALA A 152 -1.77 1.09 6.37
CA ALA A 152 -2.67 1.27 5.24
C ALA A 152 -3.07 2.73 5.09
N CYS A 153 -3.15 3.20 3.83
CA CYS A 153 -3.58 4.55 3.49
C CYS A 153 -4.49 4.50 2.26
N HIS A 154 -5.71 5.02 2.39
CA HIS A 154 -6.71 4.97 1.32
C HIS A 154 -7.44 6.30 1.17
N TRP A 155 -7.66 6.72 -0.08
CA TRP A 155 -8.56 7.80 -0.47
C TRP A 155 -9.99 7.51 0.00
N ARG A 156 -10.68 8.51 0.55
CA ARG A 156 -11.99 8.32 1.19
C ARG A 156 -13.16 8.40 0.24
N GLN A 157 -12.99 9.15 -0.85
CA GLN A 157 -14.10 9.35 -1.80
C GLN A 157 -14.35 8.07 -2.58
N GLN A 158 -15.62 7.81 -2.88
CA GLN A 158 -16.01 6.68 -3.72
C GLN A 158 -15.37 6.79 -5.11
N ILE A 159 -14.77 5.72 -5.56
CA ILE A 159 -14.24 5.58 -6.92
C ILE A 159 -15.29 4.84 -7.76
N ASP A 160 -15.67 5.42 -8.87
CA ASP A 160 -16.64 4.81 -9.79
C ASP A 160 -16.19 3.41 -10.20
N GLY A 161 -17.09 2.44 -10.10
CA GLY A 161 -16.82 1.04 -10.42
C GLY A 161 -16.11 0.24 -9.33
N CYS A 162 -15.69 0.84 -8.23
CA CYS A 162 -15.16 0.12 -7.07
C CYS A 162 -16.28 -0.28 -6.11
N ALA A 163 -16.22 -1.51 -5.61
CA ALA A 163 -17.21 -2.05 -4.67
C ALA A 163 -17.13 -1.44 -3.28
N LEU A 164 -15.94 -0.98 -2.89
CA LEU A 164 -15.61 -0.48 -1.56
C LEU A 164 -15.06 0.95 -1.68
N ASP A 165 -15.40 1.79 -0.72
CA ASP A 165 -14.70 3.06 -0.48
C ASP A 165 -13.51 2.89 0.47
N GLY A 166 -12.71 3.94 0.64
CA GLY A 166 -11.54 3.89 1.49
C GLY A 166 -11.85 3.68 2.98
N ASP A 167 -12.98 4.20 3.46
CA ASP A 167 -13.40 4.08 4.85
C ASP A 167 -13.74 2.60 5.18
N GLU A 168 -14.48 1.94 4.29
CA GLU A 168 -14.83 0.52 4.43
C GLU A 168 -13.61 -0.40 4.28
N VAL A 169 -12.70 -0.09 3.34
CA VAL A 169 -11.41 -0.79 3.20
C VAL A 169 -10.61 -0.73 4.50
N GLN A 170 -10.41 0.47 5.06
CA GLN A 170 -9.68 0.66 6.31
C GLN A 170 -10.32 -0.11 7.47
N ARG A 171 -11.64 -0.05 7.57
CA ARG A 171 -12.39 -0.77 8.60
C ARG A 171 -12.18 -2.30 8.49
N ARG A 172 -12.25 -2.85 7.27
CA ARG A 172 -12.03 -4.30 7.03
C ARG A 172 -10.61 -4.72 7.30
N ILE A 173 -9.62 -3.93 6.88
CA ILE A 173 -8.20 -4.19 7.17
C ILE A 173 -7.98 -4.23 8.68
N GLY A 174 -8.39 -3.20 9.42
CA GLY A 174 -8.20 -3.14 10.87
C GLY A 174 -8.87 -4.31 11.61
N TYR A 175 -10.13 -4.63 11.25
CA TYR A 175 -10.83 -5.77 11.83
C TYR A 175 -10.15 -7.10 11.50
N GLY A 176 -9.80 -7.30 10.24
CA GLY A 176 -9.22 -8.56 9.76
C GLY A 176 -7.78 -8.79 10.20
N LEU A 177 -6.99 -7.73 10.41
CA LEU A 177 -5.65 -7.83 11.00
C LEU A 177 -5.72 -8.25 12.47
N GLY A 178 -6.67 -7.70 13.23
CA GLY A 178 -6.79 -7.98 14.66
C GLY A 178 -5.56 -7.55 15.47
N LEU A 179 -4.81 -6.56 14.97
CA LEU A 179 -3.63 -6.01 15.62
C LEU A 179 -3.97 -4.69 16.33
N PRO A 180 -3.24 -4.34 17.41
CA PRO A 180 -3.37 -3.03 18.03
C PRO A 180 -3.09 -1.89 17.05
N SER A 181 -3.97 -0.87 17.06
CA SER A 181 -3.78 0.37 16.29
C SER A 181 -2.88 1.33 17.09
N LEU A 182 -1.76 1.74 16.51
CA LEU A 182 -0.82 2.68 17.14
C LEU A 182 -1.03 4.12 16.69
N THR A 183 -1.38 4.31 15.42
CA THR A 183 -1.53 5.65 14.83
C THR A 183 -2.72 5.63 13.89
N ARG A 184 -3.58 6.66 14.00
CA ARG A 184 -4.67 6.87 13.07
C ARG A 184 -4.72 8.34 12.67
N VAL A 185 -4.70 8.59 11.36
CA VAL A 185 -4.88 9.91 10.77
C VAL A 185 -6.16 9.90 9.96
N ALA A 186 -7.13 10.71 10.38
CA ALA A 186 -8.36 10.94 9.65
C ALA A 186 -8.26 12.32 8.98
N ASP A 187 -7.77 12.33 7.76
CA ASP A 187 -7.72 13.52 6.91
C ASP A 187 -9.09 13.73 6.22
N ALA A 188 -9.32 14.90 5.64
CA ALA A 188 -10.53 15.14 4.86
C ALA A 188 -10.60 14.22 3.64
N ASP A 189 -9.46 13.90 3.04
CA ASP A 189 -9.34 13.20 1.77
C ASP A 189 -8.91 11.74 1.90
N PHE A 190 -8.17 11.36 2.96
CA PHE A 190 -7.70 9.99 3.15
C PHE A 190 -7.78 9.55 4.61
N LEU A 191 -7.84 8.23 4.80
CA LEU A 191 -7.56 7.59 6.09
C LEU A 191 -6.22 6.89 6.01
N LEU A 192 -5.41 7.07 7.06
CA LEU A 192 -4.17 6.35 7.26
C LEU A 192 -4.19 5.74 8.65
N GLU A 193 -3.85 4.46 8.75
CA GLU A 193 -3.75 3.77 10.02
C GLU A 193 -2.56 2.83 10.07
N VAL A 194 -1.95 2.73 11.23
CA VAL A 194 -0.80 1.89 11.51
C VAL A 194 -1.15 0.92 12.62
N TRP A 195 -0.97 -0.36 12.35
CA TRP A 195 -1.13 -1.44 13.33
C TRP A 195 0.21 -2.11 13.56
N CYS A 196 0.44 -2.54 14.78
CA CYS A 196 1.66 -3.27 15.15
C CYS A 196 1.32 -4.43 16.09
N ASP A 197 1.96 -5.57 15.86
CA ASP A 197 1.86 -6.73 16.73
C ASP A 197 2.43 -6.44 18.14
N ASP A 198 3.42 -5.55 18.22
CA ASP A 198 3.92 -4.99 19.47
C ASP A 198 3.16 -3.69 19.79
N ALA A 199 2.34 -3.71 20.84
CA ALA A 199 1.49 -2.58 21.24
C ALA A 199 2.25 -1.41 21.88
N GLN A 200 3.59 -1.47 21.98
CA GLN A 200 4.38 -0.39 22.58
C GLN A 200 4.38 0.87 21.70
N SER A 201 4.22 2.01 22.34
CA SER A 201 4.38 3.30 21.67
C SER A 201 5.86 3.62 21.37
N VAL A 202 6.10 4.57 20.46
CA VAL A 202 7.46 5.04 20.15
C VAL A 202 8.17 5.54 21.40
N ALA A 203 7.46 6.30 22.25
CA ALA A 203 8.01 6.81 23.51
C ALA A 203 8.43 5.68 24.46
N GLN A 204 7.64 4.60 24.53
CA GLN A 204 7.98 3.43 25.35
C GLN A 204 9.22 2.70 24.82
N TRP A 205 9.35 2.55 23.50
CA TRP A 205 10.57 1.95 22.90
C TRP A 205 11.82 2.79 23.16
N GLU A 206 11.69 4.11 23.09
CA GLU A 206 12.80 5.04 23.34
C GLU A 206 13.01 5.34 24.82
N GLN A 207 12.22 4.72 25.72
CA GLN A 207 12.28 4.92 27.17
C GLN A 207 12.17 6.41 27.57
N ILE A 208 11.36 7.15 26.82
CA ILE A 208 11.06 8.55 27.14
C ILE A 208 10.20 8.57 28.43
N PRO A 209 10.61 9.32 29.47
CA PRO A 209 9.92 9.34 30.75
C PRO A 209 8.54 10.00 30.69
#